data_2509a8b05c9fa77814ca3fce2ecf7504
#
_entry.id   2509a8b05c9fa77814ca3fce2ecf7504
#
_cell.length_a   1.000
_cell.length_b   1.000
_cell.length_c   1.000
_cell.angle_alpha   90.00
_cell.angle_beta   90.00
_cell.angle_gamma   90.00
#
_symmetry.space_group_name_H-M   'P 1'
#
loop_
_entity.id
_entity.type
_entity.pdbx_description
1 polymer ?
#
loop_
_entity_poly.entity_id
_entity_poly.type
_entity_poly.pdbx_seq_one_letter_code
_entity_poly.pdbx_strand_id
1 'polypeptide(L)'
;VLTVQIRFAVPPRELDHVDGKEMPWRLQPEVAGGGGYFYDLASHQIDFLQYMFGPIIEAEGFCQNMAGLYKVEDTFNACFRFSCGLTGSASWCFVAHQSARRDRISIVGTKGKIVFSVFDYEPIVLDTEDGQKKIVVPNPPHVQMELISKVVRHLQGKEVCDCDSISATATNWVMDRILGKL
;
A
#
# COMPACT_ATOMS: atom_id res chain seq x y z
N VAL A 1 -10.83 15.17 -7.71
CA VAL A 1 -10.64 14.40 -6.47
C VAL A 1 -10.43 15.38 -5.33
N LEU A 2 -10.98 15.08 -4.15
CA LEU A 2 -10.88 15.90 -2.95
C LEU A 2 -9.90 15.32 -1.94
N THR A 3 -9.93 13.99 -1.74
CA THR A 3 -9.04 13.29 -0.81
C THR A 3 -8.96 11.81 -1.13
N VAL A 4 -7.89 11.16 -0.66
CA VAL A 4 -7.71 9.71 -0.70
C VAL A 4 -7.46 9.16 0.69
N GLN A 5 -7.92 7.93 0.93
CA GLN A 5 -7.71 7.24 2.19
C GLN A 5 -7.32 5.78 1.97
N ILE A 6 -6.30 5.32 2.69
CA ILE A 6 -5.93 3.91 2.78
C ILE A 6 -6.33 3.39 4.16
N ARG A 7 -7.00 2.26 4.21
CA ARG A 7 -7.23 1.50 5.43
C ARG A 7 -6.89 0.05 5.19
N PHE A 8 -5.81 -0.37 5.80
CA PHE A 8 -5.32 -1.74 5.71
C PHE A 8 -5.15 -2.32 7.11
N ALA A 9 -5.83 -3.42 7.38
CA ALA A 9 -5.75 -4.12 8.65
C ALA A 9 -5.82 -5.63 8.40
N VAL A 10 -4.87 -6.36 8.93
CA VAL A 10 -4.80 -7.83 8.82
C VAL A 10 -4.45 -8.44 10.17
N PRO A 11 -4.93 -9.65 10.47
CA PRO A 11 -4.48 -10.37 11.64
C PRO A 11 -3.03 -10.82 11.47
N PRO A 12 -2.32 -11.06 12.57
CA PRO A 12 -1.01 -11.70 12.55
C PRO A 12 -1.10 -13.08 11.90
N ARG A 13 -0.04 -13.51 11.25
CA ARG A 13 0.10 -14.84 10.66
C ARG A 13 0.59 -15.83 11.73
N GLU A 14 0.38 -17.12 11.53
CA GLU A 14 0.86 -18.14 12.47
C GLU A 14 2.36 -18.04 12.75
N LEU A 15 3.16 -17.80 11.71
CA LEU A 15 4.62 -17.68 11.84
C LEU A 15 5.08 -16.38 12.52
N ASP A 16 4.21 -15.38 12.71
CA ASP A 16 4.55 -14.14 13.39
C ASP A 16 4.71 -14.33 14.90
N HIS A 17 4.23 -15.47 15.43
CA HIS A 17 4.33 -15.86 16.84
C HIS A 17 5.54 -16.72 17.15
N VAL A 18 6.41 -16.98 16.16
CA VAL A 18 7.58 -17.88 16.31
C VAL A 18 8.83 -17.02 16.47
N ASP A 19 9.63 -17.34 17.49
CA ASP A 19 10.90 -16.66 17.76
C ASP A 19 12.07 -17.24 16.95
N GLY A 20 13.10 -16.41 16.77
CA GLY A 20 14.37 -16.81 16.21
C GLY A 20 14.37 -17.00 14.69
N LYS A 21 15.07 -18.04 14.20
CA LYS A 21 15.32 -18.24 12.74
C LYS A 21 14.07 -18.63 11.95
N GLU A 22 13.02 -19.10 12.60
CA GLU A 22 11.76 -19.49 11.97
C GLU A 22 10.82 -18.30 11.77
N MET A 23 11.11 -17.13 12.41
CA MET A 23 10.37 -15.90 12.19
C MET A 23 10.52 -15.46 10.73
N PRO A 24 9.44 -15.00 10.08
CA PRO A 24 9.53 -14.46 8.73
C PRO A 24 10.62 -13.39 8.58
N TRP A 25 11.44 -13.48 7.55
CA TRP A 25 12.58 -12.56 7.34
C TRP A 25 12.16 -11.08 7.33
N ARG A 26 10.92 -10.80 6.93
CA ARG A 26 10.34 -9.44 6.93
C ARG A 26 10.23 -8.83 8.33
N LEU A 27 10.12 -9.67 9.35
CA LEU A 27 9.99 -9.26 10.76
C LEU A 27 11.34 -9.24 11.49
N GLN A 28 12.42 -9.57 10.79
CA GLN A 28 13.79 -9.56 11.31
C GLN A 28 14.48 -8.24 10.88
N PRO A 29 14.63 -7.24 11.77
CA PRO A 29 15.18 -5.92 11.40
C PRO A 29 16.60 -6.02 10.83
N GLU A 30 17.38 -7.00 11.28
CA GLU A 30 18.75 -7.24 10.82
C GLU A 30 18.82 -7.69 9.35
N VAL A 31 17.73 -8.23 8.81
CA VAL A 31 17.60 -8.74 7.44
C VAL A 31 16.84 -7.76 6.54
N ALA A 32 15.67 -7.30 7.01
CA ALA A 32 14.73 -6.50 6.22
C ALA A 32 14.80 -4.99 6.51
N GLY A 33 15.56 -4.56 7.53
CA GLY A 33 15.45 -3.21 8.07
C GLY A 33 14.19 -3.05 8.93
N GLY A 34 13.99 -1.89 9.55
CA GLY A 34 12.77 -1.57 10.30
C GLY A 34 11.53 -1.48 9.39
N GLY A 35 10.34 -1.46 10.00
CA GLY A 35 9.06 -1.31 9.31
C GLY A 35 8.40 -2.60 8.85
N GLY A 36 9.07 -3.73 8.88
CA GLY A 36 8.47 -5.07 8.70
C GLY A 36 7.52 -5.20 7.50
N TYR A 37 6.31 -5.65 7.76
CA TYR A 37 5.24 -5.77 6.74
C TYR A 37 4.83 -4.44 6.09
N PHE A 38 5.13 -3.30 6.72
CA PHE A 38 4.84 -2.00 6.13
C PHE A 38 5.60 -1.81 4.81
N TYR A 39 6.91 -2.08 4.77
CA TYR A 39 7.67 -1.99 3.53
C TYR A 39 7.19 -2.98 2.46
N ASP A 40 6.79 -4.17 2.87
CA ASP A 40 6.33 -5.22 1.95
C ASP A 40 4.96 -4.87 1.33
N LEU A 41 4.00 -4.42 2.14
CA LEU A 41 2.60 -4.30 1.72
C LEU A 41 2.17 -2.85 1.42
N ALA A 42 2.58 -1.87 2.24
CA ALA A 42 2.19 -0.48 2.01
C ALA A 42 2.83 0.11 0.75
N SER A 43 4.00 -0.39 0.33
CA SER A 43 4.67 -0.01 -0.91
C SER A 43 3.74 -0.12 -2.11
N HIS A 44 3.00 -1.21 -2.24
CA HIS A 44 2.06 -1.42 -3.36
C HIS A 44 0.95 -0.36 -3.39
N GLN A 45 0.42 0.02 -2.23
CA GLN A 45 -0.66 0.99 -2.13
C GLN A 45 -0.15 2.41 -2.39
N ILE A 46 1.01 2.76 -1.85
CA ILE A 46 1.64 4.07 -2.02
C ILE A 46 2.07 4.27 -3.47
N ASP A 47 2.76 3.29 -4.06
CA ASP A 47 3.20 3.32 -5.45
C ASP A 47 2.02 3.48 -6.41
N PHE A 48 0.97 2.70 -6.22
CA PHE A 48 -0.25 2.80 -7.02
C PHE A 48 -0.90 4.19 -6.93
N LEU A 49 -0.96 4.81 -5.75
CA LEU A 49 -1.49 6.15 -5.61
C LEU A 49 -0.59 7.19 -6.27
N GLN A 50 0.74 7.05 -6.20
CA GLN A 50 1.67 7.93 -6.91
C GLN A 50 1.57 7.76 -8.43
N TYR A 51 1.36 6.54 -8.92
CA TYR A 51 1.07 6.29 -10.34
C TYR A 51 -0.19 7.04 -10.82
N MET A 52 -1.24 7.07 -9.99
CA MET A 52 -2.51 7.73 -10.35
C MET A 52 -2.50 9.25 -10.23
N PHE A 53 -1.82 9.80 -9.21
CA PHE A 53 -1.96 11.22 -8.83
C PHE A 53 -0.66 12.02 -8.90
N GLY A 54 0.43 11.39 -9.30
CA GLY A 54 1.77 11.97 -9.28
C GLY A 54 2.47 11.79 -7.91
N PRO A 55 3.70 12.30 -7.78
CA PRO A 55 4.52 12.05 -6.60
C PRO A 55 3.92 12.66 -5.33
N ILE A 56 4.07 11.94 -4.22
CA ILE A 56 3.86 12.46 -2.88
C ILE A 56 5.09 13.28 -2.49
N ILE A 57 4.88 14.55 -2.12
CA ILE A 57 5.96 15.51 -1.80
C ILE A 57 6.09 15.82 -0.31
N GLU A 58 5.09 15.47 0.48
CA GLU A 58 5.10 15.56 1.94
C GLU A 58 4.43 14.32 2.53
N ALA A 59 5.04 13.75 3.54
CA ALA A 59 4.49 12.64 4.30
C ALA A 59 4.99 12.69 5.74
N GLU A 60 4.08 12.43 6.68
CA GLU A 60 4.36 12.30 8.11
C GLU A 60 3.52 11.17 8.69
N GLY A 61 4.04 10.48 9.69
CA GLY A 61 3.34 9.38 10.32
C GLY A 61 3.74 9.13 11.77
N PHE A 62 2.89 8.35 12.42
CA PHE A 62 3.15 7.74 13.72
C PHE A 62 3.17 6.23 13.55
N CYS A 63 4.23 5.60 14.00
CA CYS A 63 4.39 4.15 13.95
C CYS A 63 4.76 3.61 15.33
N GLN A 64 4.23 2.44 15.66
CA GLN A 64 4.45 1.80 16.95
C GLN A 64 4.39 0.27 16.80
N ASN A 65 5.08 -0.41 17.69
CA ASN A 65 4.89 -1.83 17.94
C ASN A 65 3.87 -1.97 19.09
N MET A 66 2.61 -2.15 18.74
CA MET A 66 1.50 -2.16 19.70
C MET A 66 1.25 -3.53 20.33
N ALA A 67 1.46 -4.60 19.57
CA ALA A 67 1.19 -5.95 20.05
C ALA A 67 2.41 -6.65 20.68
N GLY A 68 3.62 -6.19 20.36
CA GLY A 68 4.86 -6.76 20.88
C GLY A 68 5.16 -8.19 20.41
N LEU A 69 4.57 -8.63 19.29
CA LEU A 69 4.77 -9.98 18.75
C LEU A 69 6.14 -10.14 18.12
N TYR A 70 6.73 -9.07 17.63
CA TYR A 70 8.04 -9.02 16.96
C TYR A 70 8.70 -7.65 17.22
N LYS A 71 9.92 -7.44 16.74
CA LYS A 71 10.71 -6.24 17.09
C LYS A 71 10.38 -5.00 16.24
N VAL A 72 9.81 -5.18 15.05
CA VAL A 72 9.48 -4.07 14.14
C VAL A 72 8.10 -3.50 14.46
N GLU A 73 7.80 -2.34 13.92
CA GLU A 73 6.51 -1.68 14.06
C GLU A 73 5.41 -2.50 13.39
N ASP A 74 4.22 -2.50 13.99
CA ASP A 74 3.05 -3.25 13.53
C ASP A 74 1.83 -2.37 13.22
N THR A 75 1.86 -1.11 13.66
CA THR A 75 0.74 -0.18 13.52
C THR A 75 1.24 1.19 13.07
N PHE A 76 0.62 1.72 11.99
CA PHE A 76 1.03 2.95 11.32
C PHE A 76 -0.19 3.82 11.02
N ASN A 77 -0.05 5.14 11.24
CA ASN A 77 -1.00 6.15 10.80
C ASN A 77 -0.22 7.27 10.13
N ALA A 78 -0.68 7.74 8.98
CA ALA A 78 0.02 8.74 8.19
C ALA A 78 -0.91 9.72 7.50
N CYS A 79 -0.36 10.91 7.20
CA CYS A 79 -0.92 11.89 6.30
C CYS A 79 0.11 12.23 5.23
N PHE A 80 -0.36 12.57 4.02
CA PHE A 80 0.53 12.90 2.91
C PHE A 80 -0.12 13.87 1.93
N ARG A 81 0.72 14.56 1.15
CA ARG A 81 0.31 15.49 0.10
C ARG A 81 1.03 15.18 -1.21
N PHE A 82 0.26 15.12 -2.29
CA PHE A 82 0.75 14.99 -3.66
C PHE A 82 1.19 16.33 -4.23
N SER A 83 2.05 16.30 -5.24
CA SER A 83 2.51 17.48 -5.98
C SER A 83 1.38 18.28 -6.62
N CYS A 84 0.26 17.64 -6.96
CA CYS A 84 -0.95 18.31 -7.47
C CYS A 84 -1.81 18.99 -6.37
N GLY A 85 -1.37 18.95 -5.09
CA GLY A 85 -2.08 19.54 -3.96
C GLY A 85 -3.13 18.63 -3.32
N LEU A 86 -3.40 17.45 -3.89
CA LEU A 86 -4.27 16.44 -3.29
C LEU A 86 -3.68 15.95 -1.96
N THR A 87 -4.52 15.82 -0.94
CA THR A 87 -4.11 15.26 0.36
C THR A 87 -4.73 13.90 0.60
N GLY A 88 -4.03 13.09 1.39
CA GLY A 88 -4.51 11.78 1.79
C GLY A 88 -4.13 11.41 3.21
N SER A 89 -4.79 10.37 3.71
CA SER A 89 -4.47 9.74 4.98
C SER A 89 -4.42 8.22 4.85
N ALA A 90 -3.68 7.58 5.73
CA ALA A 90 -3.54 6.14 5.70
C ALA A 90 -3.41 5.54 7.10
N SER A 91 -3.89 4.31 7.26
CA SER A 91 -3.63 3.50 8.43
C SER A 91 -3.34 2.07 8.03
N TRP A 92 -2.29 1.48 8.64
CA TRP A 92 -1.94 0.07 8.49
C TRP A 92 -1.83 -0.56 9.87
N CYS A 93 -2.41 -1.74 10.04
CA CYS A 93 -2.30 -2.54 11.26
C CYS A 93 -2.12 -4.01 10.85
N PHE A 94 -0.99 -4.60 11.22
CA PHE A 94 -0.62 -5.97 10.87
C PHE A 94 -0.90 -6.97 11.99
N VAL A 95 -1.55 -6.53 13.05
CA VAL A 95 -1.87 -7.30 14.26
C VAL A 95 -3.35 -7.15 14.67
N ALA A 96 -4.19 -6.77 13.72
CA ALA A 96 -5.60 -6.53 13.96
C ALA A 96 -6.36 -7.82 14.28
N HIS A 97 -7.44 -7.73 15.04
CA HIS A 97 -8.37 -8.84 15.17
C HIS A 97 -9.02 -9.16 13.81
N GLN A 98 -9.33 -10.44 13.56
CA GLN A 98 -9.91 -10.90 12.29
C GLN A 98 -11.18 -10.14 11.89
N SER A 99 -12.02 -9.73 12.84
CA SER A 99 -13.22 -8.94 12.56
C SER A 99 -12.95 -7.52 12.05
N ALA A 100 -11.72 -7.03 12.25
CA ALA A 100 -11.27 -5.71 11.77
C ALA A 100 -10.53 -5.79 10.44
N ARG A 101 -10.36 -7.00 9.87
CA ARG A 101 -9.67 -7.20 8.59
C ARG A 101 -10.22 -6.27 7.51
N ARG A 102 -9.32 -5.55 6.84
CA ARG A 102 -9.67 -4.54 5.85
C ARG A 102 -8.53 -4.34 4.85
N ASP A 103 -8.86 -4.38 3.57
CA ASP A 103 -8.01 -3.88 2.49
C ASP A 103 -8.86 -2.90 1.66
N ARG A 104 -8.61 -1.59 1.84
CA ARG A 104 -9.48 -0.58 1.25
C ARG A 104 -8.75 0.70 0.92
N ILE A 105 -8.87 1.13 -0.33
CA ILE A 105 -8.57 2.48 -0.78
C ILE A 105 -9.88 3.18 -1.13
N SER A 106 -10.07 4.39 -0.63
CA SER A 106 -11.20 5.27 -0.93
C SER A 106 -10.70 6.53 -1.60
N ILE A 107 -11.25 6.86 -2.75
CA ILE A 107 -11.01 8.11 -3.47
C ILE A 107 -12.32 8.89 -3.48
N VAL A 108 -12.31 10.05 -2.85
CA VAL A 108 -13.51 10.91 -2.74
C VAL A 108 -13.36 12.09 -3.69
N GLY A 109 -14.38 12.31 -4.50
CA GLY A 109 -14.49 13.43 -5.42
C GLY A 109 -15.78 14.22 -5.23
N THR A 110 -15.93 15.30 -5.98
CA THR A 110 -17.16 16.14 -5.96
C THR A 110 -18.39 15.46 -6.55
N LYS A 111 -18.21 14.41 -7.35
CA LYS A 111 -19.29 13.69 -8.03
C LYS A 111 -19.53 12.29 -7.47
N GLY A 112 -18.81 11.90 -6.42
CA GLY A 112 -18.97 10.58 -5.84
C GLY A 112 -17.67 10.04 -5.23
N LYS A 113 -17.68 8.75 -4.96
CA LYS A 113 -16.62 8.01 -4.30
C LYS A 113 -16.32 6.73 -5.06
N ILE A 114 -15.02 6.40 -5.15
CA ILE A 114 -14.55 5.10 -5.63
C ILE A 114 -13.89 4.38 -4.47
N VAL A 115 -14.20 3.09 -4.33
CA VAL A 115 -13.62 2.22 -3.31
C VAL A 115 -13.15 0.93 -3.96
N PHE A 116 -11.94 0.50 -3.63
CA PHE A 116 -11.37 -0.76 -4.12
C PHE A 116 -10.36 -1.34 -3.12
N SER A 117 -10.01 -2.61 -3.32
CA SER A 117 -8.95 -3.33 -2.61
C SER A 117 -7.74 -3.51 -3.52
N VAL A 118 -6.55 -3.68 -2.92
CA VAL A 118 -5.31 -3.99 -3.65
C VAL A 118 -5.01 -5.49 -3.62
N PHE A 119 -5.26 -6.16 -2.49
CA PHE A 119 -4.89 -7.56 -2.27
C PHE A 119 -6.10 -8.50 -2.22
N ASP A 120 -7.28 -7.99 -1.84
CA ASP A 120 -8.48 -8.83 -1.65
C ASP A 120 -9.28 -9.04 -2.94
N TYR A 121 -8.92 -8.36 -4.03
CA TYR A 121 -9.56 -8.48 -5.35
C TYR A 121 -11.08 -8.30 -5.31
N GLU A 122 -11.56 -7.48 -4.38
CA GLU A 122 -12.98 -7.14 -4.32
C GLU A 122 -13.41 -6.28 -5.53
N PRO A 123 -14.68 -6.35 -5.96
CA PRO A 123 -15.18 -5.47 -6.99
C PRO A 123 -14.94 -3.99 -6.66
N ILE A 124 -14.55 -3.20 -7.66
CA ILE A 124 -14.47 -1.75 -7.51
C ILE A 124 -15.88 -1.21 -7.33
N VAL A 125 -16.11 -0.41 -6.31
CA VAL A 125 -17.40 0.22 -6.03
C VAL A 125 -17.32 1.69 -6.40
N LEU A 126 -18.13 2.09 -7.39
CA LEU A 126 -18.39 3.49 -7.73
C LEU A 126 -19.73 3.88 -7.11
N ASP A 127 -19.74 4.95 -6.32
CA ASP A 127 -20.90 5.47 -5.60
C ASP A 127 -21.10 6.95 -5.97
N THR A 128 -22.19 7.27 -6.64
CA THR A 128 -22.53 8.59 -7.18
C THR A 128 -23.98 8.94 -6.88
N GLU A 129 -24.43 10.12 -7.30
CA GLU A 129 -25.86 10.54 -7.21
C GLU A 129 -26.79 9.59 -7.98
N ASP A 130 -26.29 8.95 -9.05
CA ASP A 130 -27.06 7.98 -9.85
C ASP A 130 -27.16 6.60 -9.19
N GLY A 131 -26.55 6.42 -8.03
CA GLY A 131 -26.51 5.17 -7.26
C GLY A 131 -25.15 4.49 -7.25
N GLN A 132 -25.15 3.24 -6.78
CA GLN A 132 -23.94 2.45 -6.61
C GLN A 132 -23.76 1.44 -7.76
N LYS A 133 -22.56 1.43 -8.36
CA LYS A 133 -22.15 0.46 -9.37
C LYS A 133 -20.97 -0.37 -8.88
N LYS A 134 -21.05 -1.69 -9.02
CA LYS A 134 -19.94 -2.62 -8.80
C LYS A 134 -19.32 -2.99 -10.15
N ILE A 135 -17.98 -2.87 -10.24
CA ILE A 135 -17.22 -3.20 -11.43
C ILE A 135 -16.29 -4.34 -11.06
N VAL A 136 -16.50 -5.50 -11.69
CA VAL A 136 -15.66 -6.68 -11.53
C VAL A 136 -14.56 -6.62 -12.59
N VAL A 137 -13.32 -6.67 -12.16
CA VAL A 137 -12.15 -6.79 -13.04
C VAL A 137 -11.59 -8.20 -12.87
N PRO A 138 -11.59 -9.04 -13.91
CA PRO A 138 -11.04 -10.39 -13.80
C PRO A 138 -9.53 -10.31 -13.55
N ASN A 139 -9.06 -11.14 -12.62
CA ASN A 139 -7.63 -11.24 -12.37
C ASN A 139 -6.92 -11.95 -13.53
N PRO A 140 -5.68 -11.55 -13.85
CA PRO A 140 -4.86 -12.32 -14.79
C PRO A 140 -4.54 -13.70 -14.21
N PRO A 141 -4.25 -14.71 -15.04
CA PRO A 141 -3.85 -16.04 -14.58
C PRO A 141 -2.65 -16.03 -13.63
N HIS A 142 -1.74 -15.08 -13.83
CA HIS A 142 -0.58 -14.84 -12.98
C HIS A 142 -0.50 -13.34 -12.65
N VAL A 143 -0.46 -13.01 -11.37
CA VAL A 143 -0.50 -11.62 -10.84
C VAL A 143 0.56 -10.73 -11.47
N GLN A 144 1.78 -11.23 -11.67
CA GLN A 144 2.90 -10.44 -12.20
C GLN A 144 3.03 -10.49 -13.73
N MET A 145 2.16 -11.18 -14.43
CA MET A 145 2.29 -11.42 -15.88
C MET A 145 2.35 -10.12 -16.69
N GLU A 146 1.48 -9.16 -16.39
CA GLU A 146 1.43 -7.87 -17.08
C GLU A 146 2.70 -7.04 -16.83
N LEU A 147 3.18 -6.99 -15.60
CA LEU A 147 4.43 -6.29 -15.25
C LEU A 147 5.62 -6.92 -15.98
N ILE A 148 5.78 -8.24 -15.93
CA ILE A 148 6.87 -8.96 -16.60
C ILE A 148 6.79 -8.69 -18.12
N SER A 149 5.61 -8.77 -18.71
CA SER A 149 5.41 -8.48 -20.14
C SER A 149 5.82 -7.06 -20.50
N LYS A 150 5.47 -6.07 -19.66
CA LYS A 150 5.83 -4.67 -19.85
C LYS A 150 7.34 -4.44 -19.73
N VAL A 151 7.98 -5.06 -18.73
CA VAL A 151 9.44 -5.02 -18.56
C VAL A 151 10.15 -5.62 -19.77
N VAL A 152 9.71 -6.78 -20.27
CA VAL A 152 10.30 -7.42 -21.47
C VAL A 152 10.16 -6.51 -22.69
N ARG A 153 8.99 -5.89 -22.91
CA ARG A 153 8.80 -4.96 -24.04
C ARG A 153 9.66 -3.70 -23.90
N HIS A 154 9.83 -3.20 -22.67
CA HIS A 154 10.74 -2.08 -22.39
C HIS A 154 12.19 -2.42 -22.76
N LEU A 155 12.70 -3.57 -22.34
CA LEU A 155 14.04 -4.04 -22.67
C LEU A 155 14.26 -4.27 -24.17
N GLN A 156 13.18 -4.54 -24.90
CA GLN A 156 13.19 -4.65 -26.37
C GLN A 156 13.05 -3.30 -27.10
N GLY A 157 12.97 -2.18 -26.36
CA GLY A 157 12.77 -0.85 -26.94
C GLY A 157 11.38 -0.61 -27.55
N LYS A 158 10.37 -1.42 -27.19
CA LYS A 158 9.03 -1.37 -27.79
C LYS A 158 8.06 -0.47 -27.00
N GLU A 159 8.28 -0.30 -25.69
CA GLU A 159 7.49 0.58 -24.83
C GLU A 159 8.30 1.04 -23.61
N VAL A 160 7.79 2.04 -22.88
CA VAL A 160 8.38 2.46 -21.61
C VAL A 160 7.70 1.74 -20.45
N CYS A 161 8.49 1.20 -19.51
CA CYS A 161 7.99 0.66 -18.26
C CYS A 161 7.98 1.78 -17.21
N ASP A 162 6.81 2.13 -16.69
CA ASP A 162 6.66 3.20 -15.68
C ASP A 162 7.08 2.73 -14.26
N CYS A 163 7.18 1.41 -14.07
CA CYS A 163 7.67 0.81 -12.83
C CYS A 163 9.20 0.68 -12.92
N ASP A 164 9.90 1.74 -12.57
CA ASP A 164 11.36 1.85 -12.65
C ASP A 164 11.98 2.19 -11.29
N SER A 165 13.30 2.39 -11.27
CA SER A 165 14.03 2.77 -10.06
C SER A 165 13.64 4.14 -9.50
N ILE A 166 13.16 5.06 -10.34
CA ILE A 166 12.74 6.40 -9.92
C ILE A 166 11.42 6.30 -9.14
N SER A 167 10.43 5.59 -9.68
CA SER A 167 9.15 5.37 -9.00
C SER A 167 9.32 4.59 -7.69
N ALA A 168 10.15 3.54 -7.71
CA ALA A 168 10.47 2.78 -6.51
C ALA A 168 11.17 3.63 -5.43
N THR A 169 12.11 4.49 -5.82
CA THR A 169 12.79 5.41 -4.90
C THR A 169 11.82 6.42 -4.28
N ALA A 170 10.90 6.97 -5.08
CA ALA A 170 9.87 7.88 -4.58
C ALA A 170 8.96 7.19 -3.54
N THR A 171 8.58 5.94 -3.79
CA THR A 171 7.77 5.14 -2.86
C THR A 171 8.53 4.86 -1.56
N ASN A 172 9.82 4.48 -1.65
CA ASN A 172 10.65 4.27 -0.46
C ASN A 172 10.82 5.55 0.35
N TRP A 173 11.02 6.69 -0.31
CA TRP A 173 11.12 7.98 0.37
C TRP A 173 9.86 8.29 1.21
N VAL A 174 8.67 8.06 0.66
CA VAL A 174 7.41 8.25 1.40
C VAL A 174 7.36 7.34 2.64
N MET A 175 7.73 6.07 2.50
CA MET A 175 7.73 5.11 3.61
C MET A 175 8.74 5.51 4.69
N ASP A 176 9.93 5.96 4.31
CA ASP A 176 10.97 6.42 5.25
C ASP A 176 10.54 7.69 6.00
N ARG A 177 9.84 8.62 5.31
CA ARG A 177 9.21 9.79 5.96
C ARG A 177 8.16 9.39 6.99
N ILE A 178 7.29 8.42 6.66
CA ILE A 178 6.26 7.91 7.58
C ILE A 178 6.90 7.24 8.81
N LEU A 179 8.03 6.55 8.61
CA LEU A 179 8.80 5.90 9.68
C LEU A 179 9.68 6.88 10.51
N GLY A 180 9.75 8.16 10.12
CA GLY A 180 10.61 9.14 10.79
C GLY A 180 12.11 8.89 10.60
N LYS A 181 12.52 8.25 9.50
CA LYS A 181 13.92 7.99 9.14
C LYS A 181 14.56 9.13 8.35
N LEU A 182 13.75 10.06 7.83
CA LEU A 182 14.16 11.24 7.06
C LEU A 182 13.59 12.52 7.64
#